data_9409a6980e26bdf6b205ee6b33a610b1
#
_entry.id   9409a6980e26bdf6b205ee6b33a610b1
#
_cell.length_a   1.000
_cell.length_b   1.000
_cell.length_c   1.000
_cell.angle_alpha   90.00
_cell.angle_beta   90.00
_cell.angle_gamma   90.00
#
_symmetry.space_group_name_H-M   'P 1'
#
loop_
_entity.id
_entity.type
_entity.pdbx_description
1 polymer ?
#
loop_
_entity_poly.entity_id
_entity_poly.type
_entity_poly.pdbx_seq_one_letter_code
_entity_poly.pdbx_strand_id
1 'polypeptide(L)'
;MARRLVPVCVVLALLVGAGTAAGARSARPQFAAAEIRTVVDAGLMGPSVEGFRPDDPLTASELAVVVSSLGGAISVGDPDALVSVRELDARIVSLVGLRPEAQAIRQAALDAGLSPRPWLGTETVARLLELRINHPRGEDELELEVTQPVTRAEAAYSFARYMALSGAQLDAARTAAEAFSLPPLTEWQRIVLERALRFVGSPYVWAGTSEKPQQLFGKQLPGGFDCSGFVWRVYKSQPFAGALGLSTVLRGRTTYEMSGEVGRSLRVSRTALAPGDVVFFGSRGTRSKPSEVGHMGIYVGNDWIVHSSRFGTTLTPMTGWYETTFAWGRSPLVEAGLEY
;
A
#
# COMPACT_ATOMS: atom_id res chain seq x y z
N MET A 1 -32.86 -85.46 -22.52
CA MET A 1 -32.15 -84.28 -23.16
C MET A 1 -32.95 -83.05 -22.95
N ALA A 2 -32.61 -82.26 -21.96
CA ALA A 2 -33.34 -81.07 -21.57
C ALA A 2 -32.56 -79.82 -22.06
N ARG A 3 -33.13 -79.03 -22.96
CA ARG A 3 -32.59 -77.76 -23.40
C ARG A 3 -32.98 -76.70 -22.39
N ARG A 4 -31.97 -76.08 -21.74
CA ARG A 4 -32.14 -74.92 -20.87
C ARG A 4 -32.24 -73.64 -21.76
N LEU A 5 -33.35 -72.90 -21.63
CA LEU A 5 -33.54 -71.56 -22.12
C LEU A 5 -32.83 -70.60 -21.16
N VAL A 6 -32.02 -69.67 -21.73
CA VAL A 6 -31.39 -68.60 -20.99
C VAL A 6 -32.23 -67.35 -21.25
N PRO A 7 -32.67 -66.61 -20.25
CA PRO A 7 -33.37 -65.35 -20.47
C PRO A 7 -32.37 -64.22 -20.76
N VAL A 8 -32.62 -63.51 -21.85
CA VAL A 8 -31.94 -62.27 -22.20
C VAL A 8 -32.52 -61.13 -21.35
N CYS A 9 -31.75 -60.64 -20.37
CA CYS A 9 -32.07 -59.39 -19.67
C CYS A 9 -31.72 -58.21 -20.57
N VAL A 10 -32.71 -57.48 -21.03
CA VAL A 10 -32.55 -56.16 -21.65
C VAL A 10 -32.34 -55.14 -20.52
N VAL A 11 -31.12 -54.65 -20.37
CA VAL A 11 -30.84 -53.55 -19.47
C VAL A 11 -31.15 -52.23 -20.19
N LEU A 12 -32.23 -51.57 -19.77
CA LEU A 12 -32.58 -50.25 -20.20
C LEU A 12 -31.68 -49.26 -19.45
N ALA A 13 -30.68 -48.72 -20.12
CA ALA A 13 -29.83 -47.64 -19.57
C ALA A 13 -30.62 -46.34 -19.59
N LEU A 14 -31.12 -45.92 -18.43
CA LEU A 14 -31.59 -44.57 -18.18
C LEU A 14 -30.40 -43.62 -18.18
N LEU A 15 -30.20 -42.85 -19.23
CA LEU A 15 -29.32 -41.67 -19.27
C LEU A 15 -29.94 -40.60 -18.38
N VAL A 16 -29.53 -40.53 -17.12
CA VAL A 16 -29.75 -39.37 -16.26
C VAL A 16 -28.79 -38.31 -16.76
N GLY A 17 -29.29 -37.34 -17.49
CA GLY A 17 -28.56 -36.14 -17.85
C GLY A 17 -28.21 -35.34 -16.57
N ALA A 18 -26.95 -35.45 -16.12
CA ALA A 18 -26.41 -34.54 -15.14
C ALA A 18 -26.34 -33.14 -15.73
N GLY A 19 -27.41 -32.38 -15.58
CA GLY A 19 -27.38 -30.96 -15.78
C GLY A 19 -26.40 -30.37 -14.76
N THR A 20 -25.21 -30.02 -15.20
CA THR A 20 -24.32 -29.15 -14.41
C THR A 20 -25.04 -27.81 -14.25
N ALA A 21 -25.68 -27.62 -13.10
CA ALA A 21 -26.03 -26.31 -12.63
C ALA A 21 -24.70 -25.56 -12.43
N ALA A 22 -24.26 -24.83 -13.46
CA ALA A 22 -23.30 -23.78 -13.31
C ALA A 22 -23.93 -22.77 -12.34
N GLY A 23 -23.62 -22.94 -11.05
CA GLY A 23 -23.98 -21.95 -10.04
C GLY A 23 -23.44 -20.61 -10.57
N ALA A 24 -24.34 -19.68 -10.85
CA ALA A 24 -23.97 -18.31 -11.14
C ALA A 24 -23.12 -17.84 -9.96
N ARG A 25 -21.80 -17.82 -10.11
CA ARG A 25 -20.93 -17.08 -9.22
C ARG A 25 -21.48 -15.66 -9.25
N SER A 26 -21.98 -15.16 -8.14
CA SER A 26 -22.33 -13.75 -8.00
C SER A 26 -21.10 -12.99 -8.50
N ALA A 27 -21.27 -12.22 -9.58
CA ALA A 27 -20.18 -11.43 -10.14
C ALA A 27 -19.63 -10.58 -9.00
N ARG A 28 -18.33 -10.66 -8.75
CA ARG A 28 -17.66 -9.78 -7.76
C ARG A 28 -18.01 -8.34 -8.13
N PRO A 29 -18.32 -7.46 -7.17
CA PRO A 29 -18.45 -6.05 -7.46
C PRO A 29 -17.21 -5.58 -8.22
N GLN A 30 -17.40 -4.90 -9.35
CA GLN A 30 -16.28 -4.33 -10.11
C GLN A 30 -15.59 -3.26 -9.26
N PHE A 31 -14.29 -3.41 -9.00
CA PHE A 31 -13.49 -2.35 -8.39
C PHE A 31 -13.60 -1.05 -9.21
N ALA A 32 -13.69 0.09 -8.53
CA ALA A 32 -13.80 1.42 -9.12
C ALA A 32 -15.02 1.62 -10.06
N ALA A 33 -16.13 0.89 -9.87
CA ALA A 33 -17.30 1.00 -10.76
C ALA A 33 -17.92 2.41 -10.81
N ALA A 34 -17.86 3.18 -9.72
CA ALA A 34 -18.30 4.57 -9.66
C ALA A 34 -17.32 5.50 -10.39
N GLU A 35 -16.05 5.29 -10.18
CA GLU A 35 -14.95 6.05 -10.78
C GLU A 35 -14.87 5.81 -12.29
N ILE A 36 -15.11 4.57 -12.75
CA ILE A 36 -15.23 4.23 -14.17
C ILE A 36 -16.34 5.06 -14.81
N ARG A 37 -17.52 5.12 -14.20
CA ARG A 37 -18.61 5.99 -14.71
C ARG A 37 -18.17 7.44 -14.78
N THR A 38 -17.53 7.95 -13.72
CA THR A 38 -17.07 9.33 -13.68
C THR A 38 -16.11 9.67 -14.80
N VAL A 39 -15.12 8.84 -15.10
CA VAL A 39 -14.14 9.13 -16.17
C VAL A 39 -14.71 8.91 -17.57
N VAL A 40 -15.69 8.00 -17.74
CA VAL A 40 -16.42 7.80 -19.00
C VAL A 40 -17.36 8.97 -19.27
N ASP A 41 -18.16 9.39 -18.30
CA ASP A 41 -19.08 10.54 -18.41
C ASP A 41 -18.33 11.86 -18.70
N ALA A 42 -17.10 11.97 -18.18
CA ALA A 42 -16.20 13.08 -18.49
C ALA A 42 -15.52 12.98 -19.86
N GLY A 43 -15.73 11.90 -20.61
CA GLY A 43 -15.09 11.65 -21.90
C GLY A 43 -13.57 11.42 -21.83
N LEU A 44 -13.04 11.06 -20.64
CA LEU A 44 -11.61 10.85 -20.44
C LEU A 44 -11.14 9.45 -20.80
N MET A 45 -11.93 8.42 -20.48
CA MET A 45 -11.51 7.01 -20.65
C MET A 45 -12.65 6.14 -21.20
N GLY A 46 -12.47 5.64 -22.43
CA GLY A 46 -13.40 4.73 -23.07
C GLY A 46 -14.69 5.41 -23.60
N PRO A 47 -15.38 4.75 -24.53
CA PRO A 47 -16.60 5.30 -25.15
C PRO A 47 -17.87 5.05 -24.32
N SER A 48 -17.87 4.02 -23.44
CA SER A 48 -18.99 3.66 -22.58
C SER A 48 -18.52 2.80 -21.41
N VAL A 49 -19.35 2.70 -20.37
CA VAL A 49 -19.09 1.85 -19.19
C VAL A 49 -19.04 0.36 -19.56
N GLU A 50 -19.95 -0.09 -20.46
CA GLU A 50 -20.03 -1.49 -20.91
C GLU A 50 -18.78 -1.91 -21.69
N GLY A 51 -18.20 -0.99 -22.47
CA GLY A 51 -17.00 -1.22 -23.27
C GLY A 51 -15.70 -0.86 -22.57
N PHE A 52 -15.72 -0.57 -21.27
CA PHE A 52 -14.57 0.01 -20.57
C PHE A 52 -13.36 -0.94 -20.43
N ARG A 53 -13.57 -2.26 -20.29
CA ARG A 53 -12.53 -3.29 -20.10
C ARG A 53 -11.63 -2.99 -18.88
N PRO A 54 -12.19 -3.04 -17.66
CA PRO A 54 -11.54 -2.57 -16.42
C PRO A 54 -10.23 -3.30 -16.08
N ASP A 55 -10.13 -4.58 -16.39
CA ASP A 55 -9.00 -5.44 -16.05
C ASP A 55 -7.85 -5.37 -17.08
N ASP A 56 -8.07 -4.72 -18.22
CA ASP A 56 -7.02 -4.54 -19.22
C ASP A 56 -5.94 -3.56 -18.68
N PRO A 57 -4.67 -3.78 -18.98
CA PRO A 57 -3.62 -2.83 -18.64
C PRO A 57 -3.78 -1.53 -19.44
N LEU A 58 -3.44 -0.40 -18.81
CA LEU A 58 -3.41 0.91 -19.46
C LEU A 58 -2.17 1.03 -20.37
N THR A 59 -2.34 1.50 -21.59
CA THR A 59 -1.24 1.76 -22.52
C THR A 59 -0.75 3.22 -22.45
N ALA A 60 0.46 3.47 -22.95
CA ALA A 60 1.05 4.81 -23.01
C ALA A 60 0.24 5.75 -23.92
N SER A 61 -0.33 5.25 -25.02
CA SER A 61 -1.21 6.04 -25.89
C SER A 61 -2.51 6.42 -25.18
N GLU A 62 -3.15 5.51 -24.45
CA GLU A 62 -4.36 5.80 -23.68
C GLU A 62 -4.07 6.82 -22.57
N LEU A 63 -2.97 6.68 -21.83
CA LEU A 63 -2.53 7.65 -20.83
C LEU A 63 -2.32 9.04 -21.46
N ALA A 64 -1.69 9.09 -22.64
CA ALA A 64 -1.42 10.36 -23.33
C ALA A 64 -2.70 11.09 -23.72
N VAL A 65 -3.74 10.37 -24.18
CA VAL A 65 -5.06 10.94 -24.46
C VAL A 65 -5.66 11.57 -23.21
N VAL A 66 -5.66 10.86 -22.09
CA VAL A 66 -6.21 11.38 -20.82
C VAL A 66 -5.43 12.60 -20.34
N VAL A 67 -4.10 12.51 -20.30
CA VAL A 67 -3.24 13.63 -19.85
C VAL A 67 -3.44 14.87 -20.71
N SER A 68 -3.52 14.70 -22.05
CA SER A 68 -3.74 15.81 -22.97
C SER A 68 -5.13 16.42 -22.78
N SER A 69 -6.18 15.62 -22.57
CA SER A 69 -7.53 16.10 -22.30
C SER A 69 -7.61 16.91 -20.99
N LEU A 70 -6.71 16.64 -20.05
CA LEU A 70 -6.57 17.39 -18.78
C LEU A 70 -5.60 18.58 -18.87
N GLY A 71 -5.16 18.95 -20.08
CA GLY A 71 -4.27 20.10 -20.31
C GLY A 71 -2.79 19.81 -20.04
N GLY A 72 -2.42 18.58 -19.78
CA GLY A 72 -1.02 18.18 -19.62
C GLY A 72 -0.33 17.85 -20.95
N ALA A 73 0.99 17.72 -20.92
CA ALA A 73 1.80 17.28 -22.05
C ALA A 73 2.54 16.00 -21.70
N ILE A 74 2.52 15.05 -22.64
CA ILE A 74 3.25 13.78 -22.51
C ILE A 74 3.85 13.40 -23.87
N SER A 75 5.10 12.99 -23.86
CA SER A 75 5.74 12.39 -25.04
C SER A 75 5.61 10.88 -24.95
N VAL A 76 5.08 10.25 -26.00
CA VAL A 76 4.90 8.81 -26.11
C VAL A 76 5.98 8.27 -27.06
N GLY A 77 6.83 7.38 -26.57
CA GLY A 77 7.81 6.68 -27.40
C GLY A 77 7.17 5.48 -28.12
N ASP A 78 6.80 4.48 -27.35
CA ASP A 78 6.05 3.31 -27.80
C ASP A 78 4.58 3.45 -27.34
N PRO A 79 3.62 3.60 -28.26
CA PRO A 79 2.21 3.77 -27.91
C PRO A 79 1.57 2.57 -27.21
N ASP A 80 2.10 1.37 -27.43
CA ASP A 80 1.60 0.13 -26.85
C ASP A 80 2.31 -0.27 -25.55
N ALA A 81 3.33 0.50 -25.13
CA ALA A 81 4.00 0.26 -23.86
C ALA A 81 3.01 0.32 -22.70
N LEU A 82 3.12 -0.63 -21.77
CA LEU A 82 2.26 -0.68 -20.60
C LEU A 82 2.72 0.34 -19.55
N VAL A 83 1.77 1.09 -19.01
CA VAL A 83 2.00 2.10 -17.98
C VAL A 83 2.09 1.43 -16.61
N SER A 84 3.16 1.64 -15.86
CA SER A 84 3.25 1.18 -14.47
C SER A 84 2.49 2.11 -13.52
N VAL A 85 2.15 1.58 -12.33
CA VAL A 85 1.51 2.35 -11.25
C VAL A 85 2.28 3.64 -10.95
N ARG A 86 3.63 3.55 -10.76
CA ARG A 86 4.48 4.71 -10.47
C ARG A 86 4.51 5.75 -11.60
N GLU A 87 4.36 5.32 -12.85
CA GLU A 87 4.31 6.25 -13.99
C GLU A 87 2.99 7.01 -14.01
N LEU A 88 1.88 6.32 -13.77
CA LEU A 88 0.57 6.96 -13.61
C LEU A 88 0.61 7.99 -12.47
N ASP A 89 1.06 7.58 -11.29
CA ASP A 89 1.13 8.45 -10.11
C ASP A 89 2.03 9.66 -10.36
N ALA A 90 3.19 9.48 -10.99
CA ALA A 90 4.08 10.59 -11.36
C ALA A 90 3.42 11.56 -12.35
N ARG A 91 2.59 11.08 -13.28
CA ARG A 91 1.86 11.94 -14.22
C ARG A 91 0.78 12.75 -13.52
N ILE A 92 0.01 12.13 -12.63
CA ILE A 92 -1.03 12.83 -11.89
C ILE A 92 -0.41 13.86 -10.91
N VAL A 93 0.65 13.50 -10.20
CA VAL A 93 1.40 14.43 -9.34
C VAL A 93 1.92 15.63 -10.14
N SER A 94 2.34 15.41 -11.39
CA SER A 94 2.75 16.48 -12.30
C SER A 94 1.57 17.35 -12.76
N LEU A 95 0.42 16.75 -13.08
CA LEU A 95 -0.80 17.46 -13.49
C LEU A 95 -1.34 18.38 -12.40
N VAL A 96 -1.25 17.98 -11.13
CA VAL A 96 -1.64 18.84 -9.98
C VAL A 96 -0.56 19.84 -9.58
N GLY A 97 0.58 19.89 -10.27
CA GLY A 97 1.65 20.85 -10.02
C GLY A 97 2.50 20.58 -8.76
N LEU A 98 2.47 19.33 -8.21
CA LEU A 98 3.21 18.96 -6.98
C LEU A 98 4.51 18.18 -7.26
N ARG A 99 5.02 18.24 -8.49
CA ARG A 99 6.30 17.61 -8.83
C ARG A 99 7.50 18.20 -8.07
N PRO A 100 7.61 19.52 -7.86
CA PRO A 100 8.70 20.09 -7.06
C PRO A 100 8.71 19.56 -5.63
N GLU A 101 7.55 19.47 -4.99
CA GLU A 101 7.37 18.98 -3.62
C GLU A 101 7.75 17.48 -3.52
N ALA A 102 7.35 16.68 -4.51
CA ALA A 102 7.77 15.27 -4.60
C ALA A 102 9.30 15.15 -4.74
N GLN A 103 9.94 16.02 -5.52
CA GLN A 103 11.40 16.06 -5.65
C GLN A 103 12.07 16.49 -4.33
N ALA A 104 11.49 17.47 -3.62
CA ALA A 104 12.01 17.94 -2.33
C ALA A 104 11.99 16.84 -1.27
N ILE A 105 10.91 16.03 -1.18
CA ILE A 105 10.84 14.87 -0.28
C ILE A 105 11.99 13.89 -0.55
N ARG A 106 12.20 13.55 -1.82
CA ARG A 106 13.29 12.65 -2.18
C ARG A 106 14.67 13.26 -1.88
N GLN A 107 14.84 14.56 -2.14
CA GLN A 107 16.08 15.26 -1.87
C GLN A 107 16.38 15.30 -0.36
N ALA A 108 15.39 15.58 0.48
CA ALA A 108 15.56 15.55 1.93
C ALA A 108 16.06 14.19 2.45
N ALA A 109 15.59 13.09 1.85
CA ALA A 109 16.09 11.77 2.19
C ALA A 109 17.55 11.56 1.74
N LEU A 110 17.93 12.05 0.55
CA LEU A 110 19.33 12.02 0.07
C LEU A 110 20.26 12.86 0.95
N ASP A 111 19.83 14.06 1.35
CA ASP A 111 20.59 14.97 2.20
C ASP A 111 20.82 14.39 3.61
N ALA A 112 19.88 13.56 4.09
CA ALA A 112 20.05 12.78 5.32
C ALA A 112 20.95 11.54 5.18
N GLY A 113 21.57 11.34 4.01
CA GLY A 113 22.48 10.22 3.72
C GLY A 113 21.77 8.90 3.43
N LEU A 114 20.48 8.93 3.07
CA LEU A 114 19.72 7.74 2.66
C LEU A 114 19.81 7.53 1.14
N SER A 115 19.51 6.30 0.70
CA SER A 115 19.48 5.91 -0.72
C SER A 115 18.04 5.56 -1.16
N PRO A 116 17.12 6.53 -1.19
CA PRO A 116 15.71 6.27 -1.45
C PRO A 116 15.48 5.83 -2.90
N ARG A 117 14.43 5.02 -3.10
CA ARG A 117 13.96 4.68 -4.44
C ARG A 117 13.62 5.95 -5.23
N PRO A 118 13.81 5.97 -6.57
CA PRO A 118 13.54 7.15 -7.39
C PRO A 118 12.13 7.71 -7.23
N TRP A 119 11.16 6.86 -6.92
CA TRP A 119 9.74 7.20 -6.77
C TRP A 119 9.31 7.58 -5.35
N LEU A 120 10.23 7.61 -4.35
CA LEU A 120 9.85 7.91 -2.95
C LEU A 120 8.96 9.15 -2.85
N GLY A 121 9.34 10.26 -3.47
CA GLY A 121 8.59 11.51 -3.36
C GLY A 121 7.26 11.46 -4.09
N THR A 122 7.22 10.93 -5.32
CA THR A 122 5.97 10.82 -6.10
C THR A 122 4.97 9.90 -5.42
N GLU A 123 5.41 8.74 -4.91
CA GLU A 123 4.54 7.84 -4.16
C GLU A 123 4.05 8.46 -2.85
N THR A 124 4.88 9.23 -2.16
CA THR A 124 4.46 9.95 -0.96
C THR A 124 3.35 10.96 -1.29
N VAL A 125 3.55 11.81 -2.29
CA VAL A 125 2.55 12.81 -2.69
C VAL A 125 1.28 12.15 -3.23
N ALA A 126 1.40 11.10 -4.05
CA ALA A 126 0.25 10.35 -4.56
C ALA A 126 -0.63 9.81 -3.43
N ARG A 127 -0.02 9.36 -2.34
CA ARG A 127 -0.77 8.85 -1.19
C ARG A 127 -1.33 9.97 -0.30
N LEU A 128 -0.65 11.10 -0.17
CA LEU A 128 -1.22 12.29 0.47
C LEU A 128 -2.47 12.80 -0.26
N LEU A 129 -2.51 12.64 -1.58
CA LEU A 129 -3.66 12.96 -2.43
C LEU A 129 -4.72 11.82 -2.48
N GLU A 130 -4.45 10.70 -1.83
CA GLU A 130 -5.30 9.50 -1.86
C GLU A 130 -5.56 8.96 -3.27
N LEU A 131 -4.58 9.07 -4.18
CA LEU A 131 -4.65 8.51 -5.53
C LEU A 131 -4.67 6.98 -5.56
N ARG A 132 -4.30 6.37 -4.46
CA ARG A 132 -4.28 4.92 -4.24
C ARG A 132 -5.11 4.56 -3.02
N ILE A 133 -5.80 3.45 -3.08
CA ILE A 133 -6.58 2.91 -1.96
C ILE A 133 -6.52 1.39 -2.01
N ASN A 134 -6.49 0.77 -0.84
CA ASN A 134 -6.61 -0.68 -0.73
C ASN A 134 -7.97 -1.15 -1.26
N HIS A 135 -7.96 -2.22 -2.03
CA HIS A 135 -9.17 -2.82 -2.56
C HIS A 135 -10.08 -3.32 -1.43
N PRO A 136 -11.39 -3.45 -1.67
CA PRO A 136 -12.31 -4.01 -0.69
C PRO A 136 -11.85 -5.39 -0.20
N ARG A 137 -12.16 -5.70 1.04
CA ARG A 137 -11.81 -6.99 1.63
C ARG A 137 -12.31 -8.16 0.78
N GLY A 138 -11.39 -9.03 0.41
CA GLY A 138 -11.63 -10.14 -0.52
C GLY A 138 -11.18 -9.87 -1.95
N GLU A 139 -10.72 -8.65 -2.24
CA GLU A 139 -10.13 -8.22 -3.51
C GLU A 139 -8.66 -7.79 -3.34
N ASP A 140 -8.05 -8.10 -2.18
CA ASP A 140 -6.64 -7.75 -1.87
C ASP A 140 -5.66 -8.32 -2.90
N GLU A 141 -6.03 -9.41 -3.59
CA GLU A 141 -5.24 -9.99 -4.67
C GLU A 141 -5.15 -9.12 -5.92
N LEU A 142 -5.96 -8.07 -6.02
CA LEU A 142 -5.94 -7.10 -7.12
C LEU A 142 -5.01 -5.91 -6.86
N GLU A 143 -4.47 -5.79 -5.65
CA GLU A 143 -3.49 -4.75 -5.32
C GLU A 143 -2.23 -4.89 -6.17
N LEU A 144 -1.74 -3.74 -6.66
CA LEU A 144 -0.60 -3.68 -7.58
C LEU A 144 0.63 -3.08 -6.91
N GLU A 145 1.78 -3.68 -7.16
CA GLU A 145 3.08 -3.07 -6.86
C GLU A 145 3.36 -1.89 -7.80
N VAL A 146 4.12 -0.91 -7.33
CA VAL A 146 4.41 0.32 -8.08
C VAL A 146 5.04 0.10 -9.46
N THR A 147 5.68 -1.05 -9.68
CA THR A 147 6.34 -1.41 -10.95
C THR A 147 5.47 -2.25 -11.87
N GLN A 148 4.30 -2.71 -11.40
CA GLN A 148 3.38 -3.49 -12.22
C GLN A 148 2.60 -2.59 -13.19
N PRO A 149 2.18 -3.13 -14.35
CA PRO A 149 1.25 -2.45 -15.22
C PRO A 149 -0.04 -2.11 -14.48
N VAL A 150 -0.46 -0.85 -14.55
CA VAL A 150 -1.71 -0.40 -13.96
C VAL A 150 -2.89 -0.86 -14.81
N THR A 151 -3.97 -1.32 -14.19
CA THR A 151 -5.20 -1.63 -14.91
C THR A 151 -5.97 -0.36 -15.25
N ARG A 152 -6.89 -0.44 -16.22
CA ARG A 152 -7.78 0.67 -16.56
C ARG A 152 -8.70 1.05 -15.40
N ALA A 153 -9.12 0.09 -14.56
CA ALA A 153 -9.89 0.36 -13.35
C ALA A 153 -9.10 1.15 -12.30
N GLU A 154 -7.84 0.77 -12.06
CA GLU A 154 -6.93 1.51 -11.18
C GLU A 154 -6.68 2.94 -11.70
N ALA A 155 -6.47 3.09 -12.99
CA ALA A 155 -6.30 4.39 -13.62
C ALA A 155 -7.57 5.25 -13.50
N ALA A 156 -8.75 4.64 -13.71
CA ALA A 156 -10.04 5.33 -13.54
C ALA A 156 -10.22 5.83 -12.10
N TYR A 157 -9.88 5.01 -11.10
CA TYR A 157 -9.90 5.45 -9.71
C TYR A 157 -9.00 6.69 -9.50
N SER A 158 -7.75 6.63 -9.95
CA SER A 158 -6.80 7.72 -9.78
C SER A 158 -7.23 9.00 -10.51
N PHE A 159 -7.75 8.91 -11.73
CA PHE A 159 -8.24 10.08 -12.47
C PHE A 159 -9.55 10.65 -11.92
N ALA A 160 -10.48 9.80 -11.48
CA ALA A 160 -11.69 10.28 -10.81
C ALA A 160 -11.33 11.00 -9.50
N ARG A 161 -10.34 10.48 -8.75
CA ARG A 161 -9.82 11.14 -7.56
C ARG A 161 -9.17 12.49 -7.91
N TYR A 162 -8.34 12.53 -8.95
CA TYR A 162 -7.76 13.78 -9.47
C TYR A 162 -8.84 14.84 -9.75
N MET A 163 -9.91 14.48 -10.45
CA MET A 163 -11.01 15.38 -10.77
C MET A 163 -11.78 15.88 -9.53
N ALA A 164 -11.81 15.08 -8.46
CA ALA A 164 -12.48 15.42 -7.21
C ALA A 164 -11.61 16.21 -6.23
N LEU A 165 -10.31 16.43 -6.51
CA LEU A 165 -9.42 17.16 -5.62
C LEU A 165 -9.85 18.62 -5.50
N SER A 166 -10.07 19.07 -4.27
CA SER A 166 -10.30 20.47 -3.95
C SER A 166 -8.97 21.23 -3.80
N GLY A 167 -9.01 22.55 -3.95
CA GLY A 167 -7.85 23.42 -3.67
C GLY A 167 -7.29 23.20 -2.25
N ALA A 168 -8.17 23.06 -1.26
CA ALA A 168 -7.77 22.81 0.13
C ALA A 168 -7.00 21.47 0.31
N GLN A 169 -7.37 20.43 -0.43
CA GLN A 169 -6.64 19.14 -0.40
C GLN A 169 -5.26 19.25 -1.08
N LEU A 170 -5.18 19.99 -2.19
CA LEU A 170 -3.90 20.26 -2.86
C LEU A 170 -2.97 21.09 -1.97
N ASP A 171 -3.50 22.13 -1.33
CA ASP A 171 -2.72 22.98 -0.42
C ASP A 171 -2.28 22.21 0.83
N ALA A 172 -3.12 21.34 1.37
CA ALA A 172 -2.75 20.48 2.49
C ALA A 172 -1.62 19.49 2.10
N ALA A 173 -1.72 18.86 0.92
CA ALA A 173 -0.67 17.97 0.43
C ALA A 173 0.64 18.71 0.16
N ARG A 174 0.57 19.94 -0.42
CA ARG A 174 1.73 20.82 -0.62
C ARG A 174 2.38 21.18 0.70
N THR A 175 1.62 21.72 1.64
CA THR A 175 2.12 22.10 2.96
C THR A 175 2.77 20.93 3.70
N ALA A 176 2.15 19.76 3.64
CA ALA A 176 2.73 18.56 4.23
C ALA A 176 4.06 18.20 3.56
N ALA A 177 4.11 18.18 2.23
CA ALA A 177 5.32 17.84 1.48
C ALA A 177 6.47 18.82 1.70
N GLU A 178 6.18 20.12 1.75
CA GLU A 178 7.15 21.19 2.06
C GLU A 178 7.68 21.11 3.50
N ALA A 179 6.86 20.65 4.43
CA ALA A 179 7.25 20.45 5.83
C ALA A 179 8.10 19.17 6.05
N PHE A 180 8.18 18.30 5.06
CA PHE A 180 8.97 17.07 5.20
C PHE A 180 10.46 17.38 5.28
N SER A 181 11.07 16.93 6.36
CA SER A 181 12.52 16.98 6.56
C SER A 181 12.94 15.85 7.47
N LEU A 182 14.22 15.50 7.44
CA LEU A 182 14.80 14.52 8.34
C LEU A 182 15.85 15.19 9.24
N PRO A 183 15.93 14.84 10.52
CA PRO A 183 17.01 15.29 11.37
C PRO A 183 18.33 14.62 10.95
N PRO A 184 19.48 15.07 11.46
CA PRO A 184 20.73 14.31 11.38
C PRO A 184 20.52 12.89 11.91
N LEU A 185 20.94 11.89 11.13
CA LEU A 185 20.74 10.48 11.46
C LEU A 185 22.04 9.82 11.88
N THR A 186 21.99 9.00 12.93
CA THR A 186 23.07 8.06 13.26
C THR A 186 23.16 6.96 12.19
N GLU A 187 24.23 6.19 12.19
CA GLU A 187 24.42 5.08 11.25
C GLU A 187 23.29 4.05 11.36
N TRP A 188 22.92 3.66 12.57
CA TRP A 188 21.85 2.67 12.78
C TRP A 188 20.46 3.19 12.40
N GLN A 189 20.20 4.46 12.66
CA GLN A 189 18.97 5.11 12.19
C GLN A 189 18.88 5.10 10.66
N ARG A 190 19.97 5.43 9.96
CA ARG A 190 20.01 5.34 8.48
C ARG A 190 19.73 3.94 8.00
N ILE A 191 20.38 2.92 8.55
CA ILE A 191 20.19 1.51 8.15
C ILE A 191 18.72 1.09 8.33
N VAL A 192 18.08 1.45 9.44
CA VAL A 192 16.67 1.14 9.70
C VAL A 192 15.76 1.89 8.74
N LEU A 193 15.98 3.20 8.54
CA LEU A 193 15.15 4.02 7.67
C LEU A 193 15.32 3.66 6.19
N GLU A 194 16.52 3.34 5.72
CA GLU A 194 16.72 2.83 4.36
C GLU A 194 15.92 1.55 4.12
N ARG A 195 15.93 0.65 5.11
CA ARG A 195 15.17 -0.59 5.06
C ARG A 195 13.66 -0.33 5.04
N ALA A 196 13.18 0.68 5.77
CA ALA A 196 11.77 1.05 5.84
C ALA A 196 11.31 1.80 4.58
N LEU A 197 12.02 2.85 4.18
CA LEU A 197 11.61 3.73 3.07
C LEU A 197 11.64 3.04 1.70
N ARG A 198 12.42 1.97 1.55
CA ARG A 198 12.44 1.20 0.29
C ARG A 198 11.11 0.54 -0.05
N PHE A 199 10.21 0.38 0.94
CA PHE A 199 8.89 -0.22 0.76
C PHE A 199 7.78 0.80 0.50
N VAL A 200 8.09 2.10 0.49
CA VAL A 200 7.10 3.12 0.13
C VAL A 200 6.58 2.85 -1.29
N GLY A 201 5.27 2.76 -1.42
CA GLY A 201 4.56 2.36 -2.63
C GLY A 201 4.10 0.90 -2.64
N SER A 202 4.59 0.04 -1.75
CA SER A 202 4.09 -1.34 -1.66
C SER A 202 2.62 -1.39 -1.25
N PRO A 203 1.83 -2.35 -1.78
CA PRO A 203 0.42 -2.50 -1.44
C PRO A 203 0.19 -2.80 0.04
N TYR A 204 -1.03 -2.52 0.50
CA TYR A 204 -1.51 -3.07 1.76
C TYR A 204 -2.06 -4.48 1.52
N VAL A 205 -1.57 -5.45 2.28
CA VAL A 205 -2.09 -6.82 2.29
C VAL A 205 -2.32 -7.23 3.74
N TRP A 206 -3.57 -7.58 4.08
CA TRP A 206 -3.91 -8.02 5.43
C TRP A 206 -3.07 -9.24 5.86
N ALA A 207 -2.43 -9.17 7.01
CA ALA A 207 -1.45 -10.14 7.52
C ALA A 207 -0.17 -10.29 6.66
N GLY A 208 0.02 -9.47 5.63
CA GLY A 208 1.18 -9.48 4.75
C GLY A 208 2.49 -9.12 5.46
N THR A 209 3.57 -9.78 5.09
CA THR A 209 4.92 -9.62 5.68
C THR A 209 6.02 -9.60 4.64
N SER A 210 5.70 -9.64 3.36
CA SER A 210 6.66 -9.84 2.28
C SER A 210 6.36 -8.93 1.10
N GLU A 211 7.40 -8.38 0.49
CA GLU A 211 7.32 -7.68 -0.79
C GLU A 211 7.11 -8.63 -1.98
N LYS A 212 7.23 -9.92 -1.75
CA LYS A 212 7.00 -10.96 -2.77
C LYS A 212 5.63 -11.59 -2.58
N PRO A 213 5.06 -12.20 -3.64
CA PRO A 213 3.83 -12.98 -3.50
C PRO A 213 3.93 -13.98 -2.34
N GLN A 214 2.86 -14.09 -1.57
CA GLN A 214 2.86 -14.80 -0.29
C GLN A 214 1.61 -15.66 -0.11
N GLN A 215 1.77 -16.77 0.62
CA GLN A 215 0.66 -17.67 0.97
C GLN A 215 0.04 -17.22 2.29
N LEU A 216 -1.19 -16.72 2.24
CA LEU A 216 -1.93 -16.30 3.43
C LEU A 216 -3.35 -16.89 3.40
N PHE A 217 -3.77 -17.46 4.52
CA PHE A 217 -5.11 -18.05 4.68
C PHE A 217 -5.49 -19.06 3.59
N GLY A 218 -4.50 -19.83 3.12
CA GLY A 218 -4.69 -20.81 2.06
C GLY A 218 -4.82 -20.26 0.65
N LYS A 219 -4.56 -18.94 0.45
CA LYS A 219 -4.58 -18.27 -0.84
C LYS A 219 -3.20 -17.72 -1.20
N GLN A 220 -2.90 -17.68 -2.50
CA GLN A 220 -1.78 -16.91 -3.02
C GLN A 220 -2.23 -15.45 -3.12
N LEU A 221 -1.54 -14.57 -2.40
CA LEU A 221 -1.76 -13.13 -2.43
C LEU A 221 -0.53 -12.40 -3.00
N PRO A 222 -0.67 -11.16 -3.50
CA PRO A 222 0.46 -10.36 -3.95
C PRO A 222 1.43 -10.04 -2.82
N GLY A 223 2.55 -9.41 -3.16
CA GLY A 223 3.42 -8.77 -2.18
C GLY A 223 2.74 -7.58 -1.54
N GLY A 224 3.04 -7.34 -0.26
CA GLY A 224 2.48 -6.23 0.50
C GLY A 224 2.49 -6.50 2.00
N PHE A 225 2.10 -5.50 2.77
CA PHE A 225 2.21 -5.51 4.23
C PHE A 225 0.93 -5.01 4.89
N ASP A 226 0.57 -5.60 6.04
CA ASP A 226 -0.22 -4.87 7.03
C ASP A 226 0.71 -3.98 7.88
N CYS A 227 0.16 -3.17 8.78
CA CYS A 227 0.95 -2.24 9.59
C CYS A 227 2.00 -2.96 10.46
N SER A 228 1.63 -4.06 11.10
CA SER A 228 2.55 -4.84 11.94
C SER A 228 3.49 -5.71 11.10
N GLY A 229 3.05 -6.21 9.97
CA GLY A 229 3.87 -6.94 9.02
C GLY A 229 4.96 -6.10 8.38
N PHE A 230 4.67 -4.83 8.12
CA PHE A 230 5.67 -3.87 7.67
C PHE A 230 6.78 -3.68 8.73
N VAL A 231 6.42 -3.38 9.98
CA VAL A 231 7.39 -3.25 11.08
C VAL A 231 8.16 -4.55 11.30
N TRP A 232 7.46 -5.68 11.26
CA TRP A 232 8.08 -7.02 11.35
C TRP A 232 9.08 -7.23 10.21
N ARG A 233 8.73 -6.84 8.99
CA ARG A 233 9.62 -6.98 7.81
C ARG A 233 10.88 -6.14 7.95
N VAL A 234 10.76 -4.93 8.46
CA VAL A 234 11.90 -4.03 8.66
C VAL A 234 12.85 -4.57 9.73
N TYR A 235 12.31 -4.98 10.88
CA TYR A 235 13.13 -5.31 12.04
C TYR A 235 13.52 -6.78 12.19
N LYS A 236 12.64 -7.72 11.75
CA LYS A 236 12.82 -9.14 12.11
C LYS A 236 13.19 -10.05 10.94
N SER A 237 12.68 -9.78 9.75
CA SER A 237 12.79 -10.76 8.65
C SER A 237 14.21 -10.91 8.09
N GLN A 238 15.08 -9.95 8.35
CA GLN A 238 16.49 -10.01 7.96
C GLN A 238 17.35 -9.50 9.12
N PRO A 239 18.34 -10.28 9.56
CA PRO A 239 19.29 -9.83 10.58
C PRO A 239 20.00 -8.54 10.15
N PHE A 240 20.39 -7.74 11.13
CA PHE A 240 21.24 -6.59 10.91
C PHE A 240 22.70 -7.01 11.07
N ALA A 241 23.51 -6.85 10.04
CA ALA A 241 24.93 -7.12 10.10
C ALA A 241 25.58 -6.24 11.19
N GLY A 242 26.32 -6.82 12.10
CA GLY A 242 26.91 -6.10 13.24
C GLY A 242 25.98 -5.83 14.43
N ALA A 243 24.66 -6.07 14.30
CA ALA A 243 23.69 -5.85 15.37
C ALA A 243 22.58 -6.93 15.38
N LEU A 244 22.97 -8.18 15.53
CA LEU A 244 22.02 -9.32 15.53
C LEU A 244 20.94 -9.18 16.61
N GLY A 245 21.26 -8.55 17.74
CA GLY A 245 20.31 -8.26 18.83
C GLY A 245 19.11 -7.44 18.38
N LEU A 246 19.30 -6.51 17.44
CA LEU A 246 18.22 -5.62 16.97
C LEU A 246 17.04 -6.40 16.36
N SER A 247 17.29 -7.48 15.62
CA SER A 247 16.25 -8.32 15.04
C SER A 247 15.48 -9.18 16.05
N THR A 248 15.92 -9.22 17.31
CA THR A 248 15.28 -9.98 18.39
C THR A 248 14.54 -9.12 19.40
N VAL A 249 14.69 -7.80 19.34
CA VAL A 249 14.05 -6.86 20.26
C VAL A 249 12.51 -6.96 20.17
N LEU A 250 11.96 -6.83 18.97
CA LEU A 250 10.53 -7.06 18.72
C LEU A 250 10.29 -8.57 18.62
N ARG A 251 9.50 -9.15 19.51
CA ARG A 251 9.23 -10.59 19.56
C ARG A 251 7.91 -10.97 18.90
N GLY A 252 6.87 -10.19 19.15
CA GLY A 252 5.53 -10.41 18.62
C GLY A 252 5.42 -10.23 17.11
N ARG A 253 4.22 -10.56 16.57
CA ARG A 253 3.86 -10.40 15.16
C ARG A 253 2.78 -9.33 14.96
N THR A 254 1.92 -9.15 15.93
CA THR A 254 0.76 -8.24 15.87
C THR A 254 1.03 -6.93 16.59
N THR A 255 0.23 -5.90 16.28
CA THR A 255 0.26 -4.62 17.00
C THR A 255 0.07 -4.81 18.50
N TYR A 256 -0.85 -5.69 18.90
CA TYR A 256 -1.14 -5.99 20.30
C TYR A 256 0.06 -6.57 21.03
N GLU A 257 0.70 -7.57 20.44
CA GLU A 257 1.87 -8.23 21.01
C GLU A 257 3.03 -7.25 21.14
N MET A 258 3.45 -6.62 20.02
CA MET A 258 4.60 -5.71 19.99
C MET A 258 4.41 -4.50 20.93
N SER A 259 3.20 -3.95 21.02
CA SER A 259 2.88 -2.84 21.91
C SER A 259 2.86 -3.23 23.38
N GLY A 260 2.55 -4.50 23.68
CA GLY A 260 2.50 -5.06 25.02
C GLY A 260 3.83 -5.51 25.60
N GLU A 261 4.87 -5.63 24.77
CA GLU A 261 6.19 -6.12 25.21
C GLU A 261 6.96 -5.13 26.08
N VAL A 262 6.66 -3.85 25.98
CA VAL A 262 7.34 -2.81 26.75
C VAL A 262 6.52 -2.37 27.97
N GLY A 263 7.15 -2.41 29.13
CA GLY A 263 6.59 -1.82 30.35
C GLY A 263 6.38 -0.30 30.22
N ARG A 264 5.48 0.25 31.04
CA ARG A 264 5.13 1.68 30.96
C ARG A 264 6.33 2.61 31.10
N SER A 265 7.32 2.25 31.92
CA SER A 265 8.54 3.04 32.17
C SER A 265 9.48 3.12 30.95
N LEU A 266 9.32 2.21 29.98
CA LEU A 266 10.14 2.18 28.76
C LEU A 266 9.39 2.72 27.53
N ARG A 267 8.16 3.21 27.72
CA ARG A 267 7.39 3.82 26.64
C ARG A 267 7.91 5.22 26.36
N VAL A 268 8.08 5.51 25.07
CA VAL A 268 8.58 6.79 24.60
C VAL A 268 7.41 7.73 24.34
N SER A 269 7.49 8.96 24.86
CA SER A 269 6.50 10.02 24.56
C SER A 269 6.71 10.56 23.15
N ARG A 270 5.68 11.23 22.58
CA ARG A 270 5.78 11.82 21.23
C ARG A 270 6.98 12.77 21.08
N THR A 271 7.24 13.59 22.11
CA THR A 271 8.33 14.58 22.11
C THR A 271 9.72 13.99 22.29
N ALA A 272 9.81 12.72 22.67
CA ALA A 272 11.06 11.99 22.86
C ALA A 272 11.34 10.95 21.77
N LEU A 273 10.50 10.91 20.73
CA LEU A 273 10.69 10.00 19.60
C LEU A 273 11.96 10.32 18.84
N ALA A 274 12.69 9.28 18.47
CA ALA A 274 13.87 9.33 17.62
C ALA A 274 13.65 8.52 16.32
N PRO A 275 14.30 8.88 15.19
CA PRO A 275 14.23 8.11 13.96
C PRO A 275 14.54 6.63 14.18
N GLY A 276 13.70 5.75 13.64
CA GLY A 276 13.74 4.32 13.87
C GLY A 276 12.86 3.83 15.02
N ASP A 277 12.30 4.70 15.84
CA ASP A 277 11.35 4.27 16.88
C ASP A 277 10.09 3.68 16.26
N VAL A 278 9.58 2.63 16.87
CA VAL A 278 8.27 2.07 16.54
C VAL A 278 7.20 2.86 17.27
N VAL A 279 6.21 3.37 16.55
CA VAL A 279 5.10 4.15 17.11
C VAL A 279 3.81 3.35 17.07
N PHE A 280 3.02 3.48 18.14
CA PHE A 280 1.75 2.78 18.33
C PHE A 280 0.59 3.77 18.41
N PHE A 281 -0.52 3.41 17.76
CA PHE A 281 -1.75 4.20 17.75
C PHE A 281 -2.90 3.38 18.31
N GLY A 282 -3.59 3.95 19.29
CA GLY A 282 -4.66 3.28 20.01
C GLY A 282 -5.88 4.16 20.17
N SER A 283 -7.04 3.55 20.30
CA SER A 283 -8.35 4.22 20.34
C SER A 283 -8.53 5.25 21.45
N ARG A 284 -7.67 5.23 22.48
CA ARG A 284 -7.70 6.15 23.63
C ARG A 284 -6.45 7.02 23.74
N GLY A 285 -5.67 7.17 22.65
CA GLY A 285 -4.41 7.90 22.66
C GLY A 285 -3.44 7.35 23.71
N THR A 286 -2.75 8.22 24.43
CA THR A 286 -1.77 7.86 25.47
C THR A 286 -2.36 7.04 26.63
N ARG A 287 -3.69 6.96 26.77
CA ARG A 287 -4.39 6.14 27.78
C ARG A 287 -4.72 4.74 27.29
N SER A 288 -4.38 4.39 26.06
CA SER A 288 -4.65 3.07 25.49
C SER A 288 -3.94 1.95 26.25
N LYS A 289 -4.58 0.79 26.26
CA LYS A 289 -3.92 -0.48 26.64
C LYS A 289 -3.37 -1.15 25.36
N PRO A 290 -2.43 -2.11 25.48
CA PRO A 290 -1.95 -2.85 24.30
C PRO A 290 -3.06 -3.46 23.45
N SER A 291 -4.13 -3.98 24.09
CA SER A 291 -5.31 -4.53 23.39
C SER A 291 -6.15 -3.49 22.63
N GLU A 292 -5.91 -2.20 22.85
CA GLU A 292 -6.59 -1.09 22.19
C GLU A 292 -5.72 -0.45 21.09
N VAL A 293 -4.49 -0.99 20.86
CA VAL A 293 -3.57 -0.54 19.81
C VAL A 293 -3.94 -1.20 18.49
N GLY A 294 -4.52 -0.43 17.58
CA GLY A 294 -4.99 -0.93 16.28
C GLY A 294 -4.04 -0.65 15.11
N HIS A 295 -3.01 0.19 15.31
CA HIS A 295 -2.11 0.58 14.24
C HIS A 295 -0.70 0.87 14.75
N MET A 296 0.30 0.79 13.85
CA MET A 296 1.69 1.09 14.16
C MET A 296 2.48 1.48 12.90
N GLY A 297 3.62 2.11 13.12
CA GLY A 297 4.57 2.49 12.08
C GLY A 297 5.97 2.69 12.63
N ILE A 298 6.86 3.25 11.82
CA ILE A 298 8.24 3.60 12.20
C ILE A 298 8.38 5.13 12.07
N TYR A 299 8.84 5.76 13.13
CA TYR A 299 9.10 7.20 13.15
C TYR A 299 10.34 7.52 12.31
N VAL A 300 10.24 8.52 11.44
CA VAL A 300 11.35 8.92 10.58
C VAL A 300 12.00 10.24 11.00
N GLY A 301 11.37 10.97 11.91
CA GLY A 301 11.81 12.29 12.39
C GLY A 301 10.79 13.38 12.07
N ASN A 302 10.89 14.52 12.76
CA ASN A 302 10.12 15.75 12.49
C ASN A 302 8.62 15.52 12.31
N ASP A 303 8.02 14.70 13.19
CA ASP A 303 6.60 14.30 13.18
C ASP A 303 6.15 13.57 11.90
N TRP A 304 7.03 12.80 11.27
CA TRP A 304 6.68 11.92 10.17
C TRP A 304 6.89 10.45 10.53
N ILE A 305 6.04 9.59 9.93
CA ILE A 305 6.12 8.14 10.05
C ILE A 305 6.09 7.48 8.68
N VAL A 306 6.70 6.31 8.58
CA VAL A 306 6.45 5.35 7.51
C VAL A 306 5.65 4.18 8.07
N HIS A 307 4.56 3.84 7.41
CA HIS A 307 3.65 2.79 7.86
C HIS A 307 2.90 2.17 6.67
N SER A 308 2.23 1.03 6.88
CA SER A 308 1.34 0.44 5.88
C SER A 308 -0.11 0.57 6.34
N SER A 309 -0.95 1.14 5.48
CA SER A 309 -2.36 1.42 5.73
C SER A 309 -3.18 1.17 4.46
N ARG A 310 -4.47 1.51 4.49
CA ARG A 310 -5.35 1.42 3.30
C ARG A 310 -4.85 2.15 2.06
N PHE A 311 -3.84 2.99 2.19
CA PHE A 311 -3.19 3.67 1.06
C PHE A 311 -1.86 3.01 0.66
N GLY A 312 -1.62 1.78 1.11
CA GLY A 312 -0.35 1.09 0.97
C GLY A 312 0.70 1.55 1.99
N THR A 313 1.95 1.20 1.73
CA THR A 313 3.09 1.65 2.54
C THR A 313 3.47 3.07 2.13
N THR A 314 3.41 4.02 3.06
CA THR A 314 3.55 5.45 2.78
C THR A 314 4.30 6.20 3.89
N LEU A 315 4.87 7.35 3.52
CA LEU A 315 5.25 8.42 4.44
C LEU A 315 4.02 9.29 4.74
N THR A 316 3.79 9.60 6.02
CA THR A 316 2.63 10.37 6.46
C THR A 316 3.02 11.27 7.65
N PRO A 317 2.57 12.54 7.69
CA PRO A 317 2.76 13.37 8.87
C PRO A 317 1.90 12.87 10.03
N MET A 318 2.42 12.99 11.26
CA MET A 318 1.71 12.63 12.49
C MET A 318 0.70 13.70 12.90
N THR A 319 -0.23 14.03 12.00
CA THR A 319 -1.31 15.01 12.23
C THR A 319 -2.68 14.33 12.25
N GLY A 320 -3.72 15.04 12.66
CA GLY A 320 -5.09 14.57 12.65
C GLY A 320 -5.30 13.28 13.43
N TRP A 321 -5.68 12.21 12.74
CA TRP A 321 -5.94 10.92 13.39
C TRP A 321 -4.69 10.36 14.09
N TYR A 322 -3.52 10.45 13.47
CA TYR A 322 -2.26 9.95 14.05
C TYR A 322 -1.86 10.74 15.30
N GLU A 323 -2.11 12.04 15.33
CA GLU A 323 -1.86 12.88 16.51
C GLU A 323 -2.77 12.51 17.66
N THR A 324 -4.07 12.42 17.41
CA THR A 324 -5.09 12.17 18.46
C THR A 324 -5.06 10.75 19.00
N THR A 325 -4.61 9.77 18.19
CA THR A 325 -4.54 8.35 18.56
C THR A 325 -3.14 7.87 18.95
N PHE A 326 -2.10 8.73 18.90
CA PHE A 326 -0.77 8.35 19.36
C PHE A 326 -0.84 7.82 20.80
N ALA A 327 -0.37 6.58 20.97
CA ALA A 327 -0.39 5.91 22.27
C ALA A 327 0.98 6.00 22.98
N TRP A 328 2.01 5.49 22.37
CA TRP A 328 3.41 5.59 22.81
C TRP A 328 4.37 5.14 21.71
N GLY A 329 5.63 5.47 21.88
CA GLY A 329 6.73 4.92 21.11
C GLY A 329 7.47 3.81 21.83
N ARG A 330 8.29 3.09 21.09
CA ARG A 330 9.26 2.09 21.55
C ARG A 330 10.55 2.27 20.79
N SER A 331 11.70 2.22 21.44
CA SER A 331 13.02 2.45 20.84
C SER A 331 13.81 1.15 20.68
N PRO A 332 13.64 0.40 19.57
CA PRO A 332 14.37 -0.85 19.37
C PRO A 332 15.89 -0.66 19.31
N LEU A 333 16.37 0.48 18.82
CA LEU A 333 17.80 0.79 18.77
C LEU A 333 18.38 0.90 20.18
N VAL A 334 17.71 1.63 21.07
CA VAL A 334 18.09 1.77 22.50
C VAL A 334 18.07 0.40 23.19
N GLU A 335 16.98 -0.37 22.99
CA GLU A 335 16.84 -1.70 23.58
C GLU A 335 17.91 -2.69 23.10
N ALA A 336 18.46 -2.49 21.91
CA ALA A 336 19.56 -3.29 21.37
C ALA A 336 20.95 -2.75 21.75
N GLY A 337 21.04 -1.67 22.52
CA GLY A 337 22.31 -1.03 22.88
C GLY A 337 23.04 -0.35 21.72
N LEU A 338 22.27 0.13 20.72
CA LEU A 338 22.79 0.77 19.50
C LEU A 338 22.55 2.29 19.54
N GLU A 339 22.74 2.86 20.70
CA GLU A 339 22.63 4.29 20.89
C GLU A 339 23.86 5.01 20.29
N TYR A 340 23.60 5.94 19.40
CA TYR A 340 24.33 7.15 19.04
C TYR A 340 25.78 7.04 18.58
#